data_6000142ff673dfdd38f7691fd263d4c6
#
_entry.id   6000142ff673dfdd38f7691fd263d4c6
#
_cell.length_a   1.000
_cell.length_b   1.000
_cell.length_c   1.000
_cell.angle_alpha   90.00
_cell.angle_beta   90.00
_cell.angle_gamma   90.00
#
_symmetry.space_group_name_H-M   'P 1'
#
loop_
_entity.id
_entity.type
_entity.pdbx_description
1 polymer ?
#
loop_
_entity_poly.entity_id
_entity_poly.type
_entity_poly.pdbx_seq_one_letter_code
_entity_poly.pdbx_strand_id
1 'polypeptide(L)'
;MPVVSLHGVDNKGAGPEAGMRAPNFVMTNVDGSLSSLSDLRGQPVVLNFWATWCPPCRAEMPDLVKAYETHKDSGLVIVGINEQDEEAKALAFMDQYGIEFPVILDSRGDLASLYAARGLPATFFIDRNGNVVETWSGMLTPDILEERLQRLLEG
;
A
#
# COMPACT_ATOMS: atom_id res chain seq x y z
N MET A 1 -8.71 -6.49 11.67
CA MET A 1 -7.72 -5.99 10.67
C MET A 1 -6.54 -5.36 11.37
N PRO A 2 -5.35 -5.47 10.80
CA PRO A 2 -4.21 -4.73 11.33
C PRO A 2 -4.45 -3.23 11.31
N VAL A 3 -3.89 -2.54 12.29
CA VAL A 3 -3.96 -1.07 12.39
C VAL A 3 -2.56 -0.48 12.36
N VAL A 4 -2.45 0.73 11.82
CA VAL A 4 -1.16 1.40 11.69
C VAL A 4 -0.79 2.13 12.99
N SER A 5 0.51 2.18 13.26
CA SER A 5 1.08 3.02 14.32
C SER A 5 2.40 3.61 13.83
N LEU A 6 2.69 4.83 14.26
CA LEU A 6 3.98 5.48 14.02
C LEU A 6 4.82 5.54 15.30
N HIS A 7 4.35 4.93 16.38
CA HIS A 7 5.03 4.96 17.67
C HIS A 7 6.39 4.24 17.60
N GLY A 8 7.44 4.91 18.03
CA GLY A 8 8.79 4.34 18.06
C GLY A 8 9.48 4.27 16.70
N VAL A 9 8.91 4.88 15.67
CA VAL A 9 9.47 4.87 14.32
C VAL A 9 10.33 6.12 14.11
N ASP A 10 11.55 5.92 13.58
CA ASP A 10 12.43 7.00 13.17
C ASP A 10 12.33 7.15 11.63
N ASN A 11 11.73 8.24 11.18
CA ASN A 11 11.61 8.57 9.76
C ASN A 11 12.52 9.72 9.33
N LYS A 12 13.56 10.00 10.10
CA LYS A 12 14.52 11.04 9.75
C LYS A 12 15.18 10.68 8.41
N GLY A 13 15.11 11.60 7.46
CA GLY A 13 15.66 11.42 6.13
C GLY A 13 14.78 10.60 5.17
N ALA A 14 13.65 10.08 5.63
CA ALA A 14 12.68 9.41 4.79
C ALA A 14 11.67 10.39 4.22
N GLY A 15 11.01 10.01 3.13
CA GLY A 15 9.98 10.83 2.53
C GLY A 15 9.22 10.08 1.44
N PRO A 16 8.08 10.63 1.00
CA PRO A 16 7.21 9.94 0.05
C PRO A 16 7.60 10.12 -1.40
N GLU A 17 8.63 10.88 -1.69
CA GLU A 17 9.02 11.20 -3.07
C GLU A 17 9.96 10.15 -3.64
N ALA A 18 9.92 9.99 -4.96
CA ALA A 18 10.83 9.11 -5.68
C ALA A 18 12.28 9.47 -5.37
N GLY A 19 13.09 8.47 -5.07
CA GLY A 19 14.48 8.62 -4.68
C GLY A 19 14.71 8.69 -3.19
N MET A 20 13.65 8.82 -2.38
CA MET A 20 13.76 8.87 -0.92
C MET A 20 13.51 7.49 -0.31
N ARG A 21 14.08 7.25 0.86
CA ARG A 21 13.72 6.07 1.65
C ARG A 21 12.25 6.18 2.03
N ALA A 22 11.48 5.11 1.79
CA ALA A 22 10.07 5.09 2.12
C ALA A 22 9.86 5.27 3.63
N PRO A 23 8.96 6.16 4.05
CA PRO A 23 8.65 6.32 5.48
C PRO A 23 8.18 5.01 6.10
N ASN A 24 8.80 4.64 7.21
CA ASN A 24 8.49 3.41 7.92
C ASN A 24 7.23 3.59 8.79
N PHE A 25 6.56 2.49 9.03
CA PHE A 25 5.42 2.45 9.94
C PHE A 25 5.30 1.05 10.53
N VAL A 26 4.57 0.95 11.62
CA VAL A 26 4.33 -0.31 12.33
C VAL A 26 2.88 -0.70 12.18
N MET A 27 2.65 -1.97 11.96
CA MET A 27 1.32 -2.58 11.92
C MET A 27 1.13 -3.45 13.15
N THR A 28 0.08 -3.18 13.90
CA THR A 28 -0.35 -4.10 14.97
C THR A 28 -1.31 -5.10 14.34
N ASN A 29 -0.88 -6.35 14.26
CA ASN A 29 -1.66 -7.43 13.67
C ASN A 29 -2.80 -7.87 14.61
N VAL A 30 -3.74 -8.61 14.06
CA VAL A 30 -4.93 -9.07 14.80
C VAL A 30 -4.55 -9.90 16.02
N ASP A 31 -3.46 -10.66 15.94
CA ASP A 31 -2.96 -11.49 17.04
C ASP A 31 -2.10 -10.71 18.05
N GLY A 32 -1.98 -9.40 17.89
CA GLY A 32 -1.18 -8.54 18.76
C GLY A 32 0.29 -8.45 18.39
N SER A 33 0.76 -9.23 17.42
CA SER A 33 2.14 -9.14 16.95
C SER A 33 2.36 -7.84 16.17
N LEU A 34 3.62 -7.41 16.09
CA LEU A 34 4.00 -6.20 15.36
C LEU A 34 4.75 -6.58 14.08
N SER A 35 4.45 -5.86 13.02
CA SER A 35 5.18 -5.91 11.76
C SER A 35 5.50 -4.48 11.33
N SER A 36 6.50 -4.29 10.49
CA SER A 36 6.82 -2.96 9.97
C SER A 36 7.07 -3.01 8.47
N LEU A 37 6.96 -1.86 7.82
CA LEU A 37 7.33 -1.77 6.41
C LEU A 37 8.79 -2.21 6.21
N SER A 38 9.68 -1.84 7.12
CA SER A 38 11.08 -2.19 7.02
C SER A 38 11.34 -3.70 7.05
N ASP A 39 10.43 -4.49 7.60
CA ASP A 39 10.53 -5.96 7.57
C ASP A 39 10.38 -6.52 6.15
N LEU A 40 9.82 -5.73 5.24
CA LEU A 40 9.59 -6.15 3.85
C LEU A 40 10.77 -5.85 2.93
N ARG A 41 11.87 -5.30 3.44
CA ARG A 41 13.07 -5.06 2.62
C ARG A 41 13.56 -6.39 2.04
N GLY A 42 14.01 -6.33 0.81
CA GLY A 42 14.35 -7.50 0.01
C GLY A 42 13.25 -7.89 -0.95
N GLN A 43 12.05 -7.34 -0.77
CA GLN A 43 10.89 -7.56 -1.64
C GLN A 43 10.42 -6.25 -2.25
N PRO A 44 9.94 -6.26 -3.50
CA PRO A 44 9.28 -5.09 -4.08
C PRO A 44 7.91 -4.91 -3.45
N VAL A 45 7.58 -3.68 -3.07
CA VAL A 45 6.34 -3.38 -2.34
C VAL A 45 5.56 -2.30 -3.07
N VAL A 46 4.26 -2.50 -3.18
CA VAL A 46 3.31 -1.48 -3.64
C VAL A 46 2.42 -1.12 -2.46
N LEU A 47 2.39 0.16 -2.11
CA LEU A 47 1.42 0.68 -1.15
C LEU A 47 0.31 1.36 -1.93
N ASN A 48 -0.93 0.94 -1.69
CA ASN A 48 -2.10 1.54 -2.34
C ASN A 48 -3.05 2.08 -1.29
N PHE A 49 -3.21 3.40 -1.28
CA PHE A 49 -4.14 4.10 -0.39
C PHE A 49 -5.51 4.14 -1.05
N TRP A 50 -6.53 3.66 -0.37
CA TRP A 50 -7.87 3.52 -0.92
C TRP A 50 -8.97 3.66 0.15
N ALA A 51 -10.20 3.81 -0.31
CA ALA A 51 -11.37 3.82 0.57
C ALA A 51 -12.58 3.24 -0.17
N THR A 52 -13.54 2.72 0.59
CA THR A 52 -14.75 2.13 0.00
C THR A 52 -15.63 3.17 -0.69
N TRP A 53 -15.56 4.42 -0.22
CA TRP A 53 -16.36 5.54 -0.76
C TRP A 53 -15.72 6.24 -1.94
N CYS A 54 -14.58 5.76 -2.42
CA CYS A 54 -13.79 6.37 -3.49
C CYS A 54 -14.08 5.65 -4.82
N PRO A 55 -14.81 6.25 -5.76
CA PRO A 55 -15.13 5.59 -7.03
C PRO A 55 -13.92 5.18 -7.86
N PRO A 56 -12.87 6.03 -8.05
CA PRO A 56 -11.67 5.59 -8.77
C PRO A 56 -10.95 4.42 -8.10
N CYS A 57 -10.99 4.35 -6.75
CA CYS A 57 -10.41 3.22 -6.03
C CYS A 57 -11.13 1.92 -6.38
N ARG A 58 -12.45 1.96 -6.43
CA ARG A 58 -13.26 0.80 -6.83
C ARG A 58 -12.97 0.39 -8.27
N ALA A 59 -12.77 1.37 -9.15
CA ALA A 59 -12.52 1.11 -10.57
C ALA A 59 -11.19 0.40 -10.80
N GLU A 60 -10.14 0.74 -10.05
CA GLU A 60 -8.82 0.12 -10.22
C GLU A 60 -8.62 -1.17 -9.42
N MET A 61 -9.46 -1.43 -8.43
CA MET A 61 -9.24 -2.56 -7.52
C MET A 61 -9.17 -3.92 -8.23
N PRO A 62 -10.02 -4.24 -9.22
CA PRO A 62 -9.88 -5.51 -9.95
C PRO A 62 -8.51 -5.70 -10.59
N ASP A 63 -7.90 -4.63 -11.09
CA ASP A 63 -6.58 -4.68 -11.72
C ASP A 63 -5.48 -4.93 -10.68
N LEU A 64 -5.59 -4.32 -9.49
CA LEU A 64 -4.66 -4.57 -8.39
C LEU A 64 -4.76 -6.01 -7.89
N VAL A 65 -5.95 -6.52 -7.74
CA VAL A 65 -6.19 -7.91 -7.33
C VAL A 65 -5.56 -8.88 -8.33
N LYS A 66 -5.77 -8.64 -9.62
CA LYS A 66 -5.19 -9.45 -10.68
C LYS A 66 -3.68 -9.37 -10.71
N ALA A 67 -3.12 -8.16 -10.54
CA ALA A 67 -1.68 -7.96 -10.52
C ALA A 67 -1.02 -8.71 -9.36
N TYR A 68 -1.64 -8.67 -8.19
CA TYR A 68 -1.15 -9.42 -7.04
C TYR A 68 -1.14 -10.92 -7.33
N GLU A 69 -2.23 -11.45 -7.84
CA GLU A 69 -2.35 -12.87 -8.18
C GLU A 69 -1.29 -13.29 -9.20
N THR A 70 -1.01 -12.43 -10.18
CA THR A 70 -0.05 -12.71 -11.24
C THR A 70 1.40 -12.69 -10.73
N HIS A 71 1.74 -11.76 -9.82
CA HIS A 71 3.12 -11.46 -9.46
C HIS A 71 3.53 -11.86 -8.04
N LYS A 72 2.62 -12.35 -7.22
CA LYS A 72 2.94 -12.70 -5.82
C LYS A 72 4.04 -13.76 -5.73
N ASP A 73 4.07 -14.71 -6.64
CA ASP A 73 5.09 -15.78 -6.66
C ASP A 73 6.46 -15.25 -7.10
N SER A 74 6.51 -14.08 -7.72
CA SER A 74 7.76 -13.38 -8.06
C SER A 74 8.24 -12.48 -6.92
N GLY A 75 7.57 -12.52 -5.78
CA GLY A 75 7.95 -11.78 -4.58
C GLY A 75 7.25 -10.43 -4.41
N LEU A 76 6.32 -10.07 -5.29
CA LEU A 76 5.59 -8.83 -5.14
C LEU A 76 4.74 -8.83 -3.87
N VAL A 77 4.88 -7.77 -3.09
CA VAL A 77 4.04 -7.49 -1.93
C VAL A 77 3.17 -6.28 -2.26
N ILE A 78 1.86 -6.40 -2.08
CA ILE A 78 0.96 -5.24 -2.11
C ILE A 78 0.39 -5.08 -0.71
N VAL A 79 0.43 -3.86 -0.20
CA VAL A 79 -0.23 -3.50 1.06
C VAL A 79 -1.27 -2.44 0.75
N GLY A 80 -2.53 -2.80 0.94
CA GLY A 80 -3.63 -1.85 0.84
C GLY A 80 -3.74 -1.06 2.14
N ILE A 81 -3.83 0.25 2.03
CA ILE A 81 -3.98 1.12 3.19
C ILE A 81 -5.36 1.76 3.10
N ASN A 82 -6.26 1.27 3.94
CA ASN A 82 -7.64 1.76 3.95
C ASN A 82 -7.76 3.05 4.75
N GLU A 83 -8.31 4.08 4.11
CA GLU A 83 -8.41 5.41 4.67
C GLU A 83 -9.76 5.62 5.33
N GLN A 84 -9.75 5.54 6.65
CA GLN A 84 -10.81 6.06 7.51
C GLN A 84 -12.19 5.44 7.31
N ASP A 85 -12.26 4.23 6.77
CA ASP A 85 -13.50 3.47 6.75
C ASP A 85 -13.74 2.77 8.09
N GLU A 86 -14.99 2.45 8.37
CA GLU A 86 -15.32 1.50 9.42
C GLU A 86 -14.77 0.12 9.02
N GLU A 87 -14.24 -0.61 9.97
CA GLU A 87 -13.65 -1.93 9.72
C GLU A 87 -14.62 -2.87 8.99
N ALA A 88 -15.88 -2.90 9.40
CA ALA A 88 -16.88 -3.76 8.79
C ALA A 88 -17.06 -3.46 7.30
N LYS A 89 -17.03 -2.19 6.93
CA LYS A 89 -17.14 -1.78 5.51
C LYS A 89 -15.92 -2.18 4.71
N ALA A 90 -14.74 -2.00 5.29
CA ALA A 90 -13.49 -2.40 4.64
C ALA A 90 -13.45 -3.91 4.42
N LEU A 91 -13.83 -4.70 5.42
CA LEU A 91 -13.87 -6.16 5.32
C LEU A 91 -14.87 -6.63 4.26
N ALA A 92 -16.06 -6.03 4.22
CA ALA A 92 -17.07 -6.38 3.21
C ALA A 92 -16.58 -6.08 1.80
N PHE A 93 -15.89 -4.95 1.62
CA PHE A 93 -15.30 -4.57 0.34
C PHE A 93 -14.21 -5.57 -0.07
N MET A 94 -13.33 -5.95 0.86
CA MET A 94 -12.28 -6.92 0.60
C MET A 94 -12.85 -8.25 0.13
N ASP A 95 -13.93 -8.69 0.76
CA ASP A 95 -14.62 -9.92 0.38
C ASP A 95 -15.23 -9.79 -1.02
N GLN A 96 -15.91 -8.69 -1.28
CA GLN A 96 -16.56 -8.43 -2.57
C GLN A 96 -15.58 -8.44 -3.74
N TYR A 97 -14.41 -7.82 -3.57
CA TYR A 97 -13.41 -7.71 -4.62
C TYR A 97 -12.37 -8.83 -4.64
N GLY A 98 -12.46 -9.76 -3.70
CA GLY A 98 -11.50 -10.85 -3.62
C GLY A 98 -10.08 -10.42 -3.29
N ILE A 99 -9.93 -9.43 -2.41
CA ILE A 99 -8.63 -8.91 -2.01
C ILE A 99 -7.94 -9.92 -1.10
N GLU A 100 -6.82 -10.46 -1.56
CA GLU A 100 -6.01 -11.40 -0.78
C GLU A 100 -4.71 -10.79 -0.25
N PHE A 101 -4.29 -9.65 -0.79
CA PHE A 101 -3.12 -8.95 -0.24
C PHE A 101 -3.46 -8.30 1.11
N PRO A 102 -2.43 -8.07 1.96
CA PRO A 102 -2.66 -7.44 3.27
C PRO A 102 -3.29 -6.06 3.14
N VAL A 103 -4.22 -5.77 4.04
CA VAL A 103 -4.85 -4.45 4.15
C VAL A 103 -4.77 -4.00 5.60
N ILE A 104 -4.35 -2.76 5.81
CA ILE A 104 -4.29 -2.15 7.14
C ILE A 104 -5.23 -0.96 7.21
N LEU A 105 -5.75 -0.72 8.42
CA LEU A 105 -6.61 0.43 8.68
C LEU A 105 -5.76 1.63 9.08
N ASP A 106 -5.96 2.73 8.38
CA ASP A 106 -5.38 4.03 8.72
C ASP A 106 -6.51 4.92 9.27
N SER A 107 -7.04 4.54 10.44
CA SER A 107 -8.27 5.09 11.00
C SER A 107 -8.21 6.60 11.24
N ARG A 108 -7.01 7.13 11.50
CA ARG A 108 -6.79 8.54 11.80
C ARG A 108 -6.15 9.31 10.65
N GLY A 109 -5.83 8.63 9.55
CA GLY A 109 -5.15 9.23 8.42
C GLY A 109 -3.69 9.56 8.68
N ASP A 110 -3.08 8.97 9.70
CA ASP A 110 -1.68 9.24 10.05
C ASP A 110 -0.73 8.81 8.94
N LEU A 111 -0.98 7.66 8.33
CA LEU A 111 -0.14 7.16 7.27
C LEU A 111 -0.34 7.95 5.97
N ALA A 112 -1.57 8.32 5.67
CA ALA A 112 -1.86 9.20 4.53
C ALA A 112 -1.12 10.54 4.67
N SER A 113 -1.07 11.11 5.86
CA SER A 113 -0.30 12.33 6.12
C SER A 113 1.19 12.11 5.93
N LEU A 114 1.72 11.01 6.46
CA LEU A 114 3.14 10.68 6.38
C LEU A 114 3.60 10.54 4.91
N TYR A 115 2.76 9.94 4.07
CA TYR A 115 3.04 9.74 2.65
C TYR A 115 2.54 10.89 1.77
N ALA A 116 2.00 11.94 2.36
CA ALA A 116 1.40 13.08 1.64
C ALA A 116 0.36 12.63 0.60
N ALA A 117 -0.39 11.59 0.93
CA ALA A 117 -1.48 11.07 0.09
C ALA A 117 -2.72 11.94 0.30
N ARG A 118 -2.80 13.04 -0.47
CA ARG A 118 -3.85 14.06 -0.30
C ARG A 118 -5.14 13.74 -1.03
N GLY A 119 -5.10 12.82 -1.96
CA GLY A 119 -6.24 12.33 -2.70
C GLY A 119 -6.17 10.82 -2.83
N LEU A 120 -7.29 10.20 -3.18
CA LEU A 120 -7.38 8.76 -3.36
C LEU A 120 -7.84 8.43 -4.77
N PRO A 121 -7.33 7.35 -5.36
CA PRO A 121 -6.26 6.51 -4.83
C PRO A 121 -4.89 7.15 -4.98
N ALA A 122 -3.95 6.70 -4.16
CA ALA A 122 -2.55 7.06 -4.26
C ALA A 122 -1.71 5.79 -4.16
N THR A 123 -0.71 5.66 -5.01
CA THR A 123 0.09 4.44 -5.09
C THR A 123 1.57 4.76 -5.04
N PHE A 124 2.30 4.00 -4.24
CA PHE A 124 3.74 4.16 -4.05
C PHE A 124 4.43 2.85 -4.36
N PHE A 125 5.44 2.90 -5.21
CA PHE A 125 6.22 1.74 -5.64
C PHE A 125 7.57 1.78 -4.93
N ILE A 126 7.86 0.76 -4.14
CA ILE A 126 9.03 0.70 -3.25
C ILE A 126 9.89 -0.47 -3.68
N ASP A 127 11.18 -0.20 -3.92
CA ASP A 127 12.11 -1.22 -4.36
C ASP A 127 12.58 -2.14 -3.22
N ARG A 128 13.39 -3.14 -3.55
CA ARG A 128 13.91 -4.11 -2.58
C ARG A 128 14.80 -3.49 -1.51
N ASN A 129 15.33 -2.30 -1.79
CA ASN A 129 16.16 -1.56 -0.83
C ASN A 129 15.35 -0.67 0.12
N GLY A 130 14.03 -0.61 -0.07
CA GLY A 130 13.16 0.20 0.76
C GLY A 130 13.02 1.64 0.30
N ASN A 131 13.41 1.95 -0.93
CA ASN A 131 13.32 3.29 -1.49
C ASN A 131 12.09 3.44 -2.36
N VAL A 132 11.44 4.61 -2.30
CA VAL A 132 10.36 4.96 -3.22
C VAL A 132 10.99 5.18 -4.60
N VAL A 133 10.54 4.44 -5.59
CA VAL A 133 11.04 4.59 -6.96
C VAL A 133 10.05 5.28 -7.87
N GLU A 134 8.76 5.14 -7.62
CA GLU A 134 7.70 5.82 -8.37
C GLU A 134 6.51 6.09 -7.48
N THR A 135 5.74 7.12 -7.83
CA THR A 135 4.47 7.44 -7.20
C THR A 135 3.43 7.67 -8.29
N TRP A 136 2.18 7.41 -7.97
CA TRP A 136 1.07 7.68 -8.88
C TRP A 136 -0.12 8.21 -8.10
N SER A 137 -0.60 9.38 -8.49
CA SER A 137 -1.80 9.98 -7.89
C SER A 137 -2.98 9.79 -8.83
N GLY A 138 -4.08 9.27 -8.29
CA GLY A 138 -5.27 8.99 -9.05
C GLY A 138 -5.34 7.54 -9.52
N MET A 139 -6.35 7.25 -10.36
CA MET A 139 -6.60 5.90 -10.82
C MET A 139 -5.49 5.37 -11.72
N LEU A 140 -5.04 4.16 -11.41
CA LEU A 140 -4.15 3.41 -12.28
C LEU A 140 -4.96 2.70 -13.37
N THR A 141 -4.52 2.84 -14.61
CA THR A 141 -5.03 1.98 -15.68
C THR A 141 -4.26 0.67 -15.67
N PRO A 142 -4.82 -0.42 -16.24
CA PRO A 142 -4.09 -1.70 -16.30
C PRO A 142 -2.72 -1.59 -16.94
N ASP A 143 -2.60 -0.80 -18.02
CA ASP A 143 -1.34 -0.63 -18.74
C ASP A 143 -0.29 0.09 -17.90
N ILE A 144 -0.69 1.17 -17.21
CA ILE A 144 0.23 1.92 -16.34
C ILE A 144 0.68 1.03 -15.19
N LEU A 145 -0.25 0.33 -14.55
CA LEU A 145 0.07 -0.56 -13.45
C LEU A 145 1.09 -1.62 -13.88
N GLU A 146 0.82 -2.33 -14.98
CA GLU A 146 1.69 -3.39 -15.44
C GLU A 146 3.08 -2.87 -15.83
N GLU A 147 3.15 -1.73 -16.50
CA GLU A 147 4.43 -1.12 -16.85
C GLU A 147 5.27 -0.79 -15.61
N ARG A 148 4.63 -0.20 -14.59
CA ARG A 148 5.31 0.13 -13.34
C ARG A 148 5.76 -1.11 -12.58
N LEU A 149 4.93 -2.16 -12.58
CA LEU A 149 5.27 -3.42 -11.93
C LEU A 149 6.43 -4.11 -12.62
N GLN A 150 6.47 -4.10 -13.95
CA GLN A 150 7.59 -4.69 -14.69
C GLN A 150 8.92 -4.03 -14.29
N ARG A 151 8.95 -2.70 -14.22
CA ARG A 151 10.15 -1.97 -13.78
C ARG A 151 10.52 -2.29 -12.35
N LEU A 152 9.54 -2.38 -11.48
CA LEU A 152 9.75 -2.66 -10.06
C LEU A 152 10.34 -4.06 -9.86
N LEU A 153 9.81 -5.04 -10.57
CA LEU A 153 10.23 -6.44 -10.45
C LEU A 153 11.61 -6.71 -11.05
N GLU A 154 12.01 -5.92 -12.03
CA GLU A 154 13.34 -6.02 -12.65
C GLU A 154 14.44 -5.40 -11.77
N GLY A 155 14.08 -4.52 -10.87
CA GLY A 155 15.00 -3.77 -10.02
C GLY A 155 15.68 -4.55 -8.90
#